data_b72856c8d81c6f3ceca85820a9ce46dd
#
_entry.id   b72856c8d81c6f3ceca85820a9ce46dd
#
_cell.length_a   1.000
_cell.length_b   1.000
_cell.length_c   1.000
_cell.angle_alpha   90.00
_cell.angle_beta   90.00
_cell.angle_gamma   90.00
#
_symmetry.space_group_name_H-M   'P 1'
#
loop_
_entity.id
_entity.type
_entity.pdbx_description
1 polymer ?
#
loop_
_entity_poly.entity_id
_entity_poly.type
_entity_poly.pdbx_seq_one_letter_code
_entity_poly.pdbx_strand_id
1 'polypeptide(L)'
;MNMCMIQDHKGNVLALDKVNDSYTGTTFPGGHVEANEIFQKSMIREVWEETGLRVEAPKLGGLYHWHKSGVHYVITLYKADKFTGELKSSEEGRVYWIPLEELKTKELATGMEHVLRILESEKVDECYMHLEADGYVGDLYKELYEKCVLG
;
A
#
# COMPACT_ATOMS: atom_id res chain seq x y z
N MET A 1 1.34 -10.20 1.06
CA MET A 1 0.51 -9.17 0.40
C MET A 1 1.39 -8.04 -0.11
N ASN A 2 0.87 -7.23 -1.00
CA ASN A 2 1.57 -6.08 -1.55
C ASN A 2 0.61 -4.90 -1.75
N MET A 3 1.20 -3.73 -1.95
CA MET A 3 0.48 -2.49 -2.26
C MET A 3 1.41 -1.56 -3.04
N CYS A 4 0.89 -0.81 -4.00
CA CYS A 4 1.69 0.10 -4.82
C CYS A 4 1.08 1.50 -4.88
N MET A 5 1.84 2.51 -4.48
CA MET A 5 1.53 3.90 -4.73
C MET A 5 2.04 4.26 -6.14
N ILE A 6 1.12 4.39 -7.08
CA ILE A 6 1.41 4.78 -8.45
C ILE A 6 1.20 6.28 -8.57
N GLN A 7 2.21 6.99 -9.04
CA GLN A 7 2.20 8.43 -9.18
C GLN A 7 2.26 8.82 -10.65
N ASP A 8 1.44 9.78 -11.04
CA ASP A 8 1.65 10.47 -12.32
C ASP A 8 2.65 11.63 -12.14
N HIS A 9 3.02 12.28 -13.23
CA HIS A 9 3.95 13.42 -13.19
C HIS A 9 3.26 14.76 -12.87
N LYS A 10 2.01 14.72 -12.39
CA LYS A 10 1.17 15.90 -12.08
C LYS A 10 0.82 16.01 -10.60
N GLY A 11 1.44 15.19 -9.74
CA GLY A 11 1.15 15.18 -8.32
C GLY A 11 -0.05 14.32 -7.90
N ASN A 12 -0.58 13.51 -8.81
CA ASN A 12 -1.68 12.60 -8.51
C ASN A 12 -1.16 11.20 -8.17
N VAL A 13 -1.94 10.50 -7.37
CA VAL A 13 -1.77 9.08 -7.08
C VAL A 13 -3.00 8.31 -7.54
N LEU A 14 -2.80 7.03 -7.84
CA LEU A 14 -3.90 6.16 -8.21
C LEU A 14 -4.57 5.62 -6.95
N ALA A 15 -5.83 5.95 -6.77
CA ALA A 15 -6.66 5.49 -5.67
C ALA A 15 -7.58 4.35 -6.11
N LEU A 16 -7.88 3.47 -5.18
CA LEU A 16 -8.86 2.40 -5.32
C LEU A 16 -9.87 2.51 -4.17
N ASP A 17 -11.13 2.71 -4.49
CA ASP A 17 -12.22 2.63 -3.52
C ASP A 17 -12.68 1.18 -3.40
N LYS A 18 -12.16 0.50 -2.40
CA LYS A 18 -12.41 -0.93 -2.16
C LYS A 18 -13.84 -1.14 -1.67
N VAL A 19 -14.52 -2.12 -2.26
CA VAL A 19 -15.94 -2.44 -1.96
C VAL A 19 -16.12 -3.83 -1.34
N ASN A 20 -15.09 -4.40 -0.80
CA ASN A 20 -15.13 -5.70 -0.15
C ASN A 20 -15.67 -5.59 1.28
N ASP A 21 -16.52 -6.53 1.71
CA ASP A 21 -17.16 -6.55 3.03
C ASP A 21 -16.18 -6.58 4.22
N SER A 22 -14.99 -7.13 4.03
CA SER A 22 -13.99 -7.28 5.10
C SER A 22 -12.94 -6.16 5.11
N TYR A 23 -12.82 -5.41 4.01
CA TYR A 23 -11.83 -4.35 3.87
C TYR A 23 -12.35 -3.29 2.91
N THR A 24 -12.84 -2.20 3.46
CA THR A 24 -13.44 -1.10 2.71
C THR A 24 -12.68 0.20 2.93
N GLY A 25 -12.91 1.17 2.07
CA GLY A 25 -12.31 2.48 2.11
C GLY A 25 -11.34 2.71 0.96
N THR A 26 -10.79 3.91 0.92
CA THR A 26 -9.84 4.31 -0.11
C THR A 26 -8.44 3.77 0.23
N THR A 27 -7.84 3.09 -0.74
CA THR A 27 -6.53 2.46 -0.62
C THR A 27 -5.73 2.60 -1.91
N PHE A 28 -4.51 2.09 -1.91
CA PHE A 28 -3.75 1.85 -3.14
C PHE A 28 -4.02 0.44 -3.67
N PRO A 29 -3.87 0.20 -4.97
CA PRO A 29 -4.01 -1.14 -5.53
C PRO A 29 -2.92 -2.09 -5.03
N GLY A 30 -3.25 -3.34 -4.95
CA GLY A 30 -2.38 -4.44 -4.54
C GLY A 30 -3.18 -5.64 -4.09
N GLY A 31 -2.51 -6.70 -3.66
CA GLY A 31 -3.19 -7.92 -3.28
C GLY A 31 -2.28 -8.99 -2.69
N HIS A 32 -2.62 -10.24 -2.93
CA HIS A 32 -1.95 -11.38 -2.34
C HIS A 32 -0.84 -11.92 -3.23
N VAL A 33 0.25 -12.33 -2.59
CA VAL A 33 1.32 -13.08 -3.27
C VAL A 33 0.90 -14.54 -3.36
N GLU A 34 0.89 -15.08 -4.56
CA GLU A 34 0.60 -16.50 -4.80
C GLU A 34 1.83 -17.37 -4.51
N ALA A 35 1.60 -18.68 -4.35
CA ALA A 35 2.67 -19.64 -4.16
C ALA A 35 3.67 -19.58 -5.32
N ASN A 36 4.96 -19.56 -5.00
CA ASN A 36 6.07 -19.49 -5.95
C ASN A 36 6.14 -18.21 -6.80
N GLU A 37 5.43 -17.18 -6.41
CA GLU A 37 5.45 -15.89 -7.10
C GLU A 37 6.49 -14.94 -6.46
N ILE A 38 7.24 -14.24 -7.29
CA ILE A 38 8.14 -13.17 -6.84
C ILE A 38 7.30 -11.99 -6.36
N PHE A 39 7.62 -11.40 -5.22
CA PHE A 39 6.86 -10.29 -4.62
C PHE A 39 6.60 -9.14 -5.58
N GLN A 40 7.62 -8.69 -6.29
CA GLN A 40 7.47 -7.61 -7.27
C GLN A 40 6.54 -8.00 -8.43
N LYS A 41 6.67 -9.22 -8.93
CA LYS A 41 5.80 -9.73 -10.01
C LYS A 41 4.35 -9.87 -9.55
N SER A 42 4.14 -10.30 -8.31
CA SER A 42 2.82 -10.35 -7.70
C SER A 42 2.18 -8.97 -7.68
N MET A 43 2.92 -7.98 -7.24
CA MET A 43 2.40 -6.60 -7.20
C MET A 43 2.04 -6.10 -8.59
N ILE A 44 2.90 -6.31 -9.59
CA ILE A 44 2.62 -5.92 -10.98
C ILE A 44 1.37 -6.59 -11.51
N ARG A 45 1.18 -7.88 -11.22
CA ARG A 45 -0.02 -8.64 -11.61
C ARG A 45 -1.28 -8.10 -10.94
N GLU A 46 -1.27 -7.91 -9.63
CA GLU A 46 -2.41 -7.39 -8.87
C GLU A 46 -2.82 -5.99 -9.34
N VAL A 47 -1.85 -5.10 -9.52
CA VAL A 47 -2.12 -3.75 -10.05
C VAL A 47 -2.77 -3.83 -11.42
N TRP A 48 -2.27 -4.69 -12.30
CA TRP A 48 -2.85 -4.87 -13.63
C TRP A 48 -4.29 -5.39 -13.56
N GLU A 49 -4.55 -6.39 -12.74
CA GLU A 49 -5.89 -6.98 -12.56
C GLU A 49 -6.88 -5.95 -12.01
N GLU A 50 -6.47 -5.15 -11.07
CA GLU A 50 -7.34 -4.17 -10.40
C GLU A 50 -7.51 -2.86 -11.19
N THR A 51 -6.53 -2.46 -11.99
CA THR A 51 -6.48 -1.11 -12.56
C THR A 51 -6.34 -1.04 -14.09
N GLY A 52 -5.93 -2.12 -14.73
CA GLY A 52 -5.58 -2.12 -16.15
C GLY A 52 -4.21 -1.53 -16.46
N LEU A 53 -3.48 -1.05 -15.47
CA LEU A 53 -2.14 -0.47 -15.65
C LEU A 53 -1.05 -1.51 -15.39
N ARG A 54 -0.05 -1.53 -16.26
CA ARG A 54 1.16 -2.34 -16.12
C ARG A 54 2.28 -1.45 -15.62
N VAL A 55 2.68 -1.66 -14.38
CA VAL A 55 3.75 -0.92 -13.73
C VAL A 55 5.12 -1.40 -14.24
N GLU A 56 6.01 -0.44 -14.44
CA GLU A 56 7.40 -0.67 -14.84
C GLU A 56 8.36 -0.13 -13.80
N ALA A 57 9.47 -0.85 -13.56
CA ALA A 57 10.54 -0.46 -12.66
C ALA A 57 10.08 0.05 -11.27
N PRO A 58 9.20 -0.68 -10.58
CA PRO A 58 8.77 -0.27 -9.26
C PRO A 58 9.92 -0.32 -8.26
N LYS A 59 9.85 0.54 -7.25
CA LYS A 59 10.80 0.56 -6.14
C LYS A 59 10.14 0.07 -4.87
N LEU A 60 10.82 -0.80 -4.14
CA LEU A 60 10.38 -1.19 -2.81
C LEU A 60 10.53 0.03 -1.88
N GLY A 61 9.42 0.45 -1.29
CA GLY A 61 9.36 1.62 -0.41
C GLY A 61 9.34 1.27 1.07
N GLY A 62 8.97 0.05 1.41
CA GLY A 62 8.97 -0.38 2.80
C GLY A 62 8.09 -1.58 3.10
N LEU A 63 7.96 -1.86 4.39
CA LEU A 63 7.19 -2.97 4.93
C LEU A 63 6.19 -2.49 5.97
N TYR A 64 4.98 -3.03 5.89
CA TYR A 64 3.94 -2.86 6.89
C TYR A 64 3.46 -4.23 7.35
N HIS A 65 3.57 -4.53 8.66
CA HIS A 65 3.29 -5.89 9.09
C HIS A 65 2.78 -5.98 10.53
N TRP A 66 2.14 -7.11 10.84
CA TRP A 66 1.60 -7.43 12.15
C TRP A 66 1.45 -8.94 12.32
N HIS A 67 1.26 -9.37 13.57
CA HIS A 67 0.90 -10.73 13.91
C HIS A 67 -0.55 -10.80 14.41
N LYS A 68 -1.28 -11.80 13.98
CA LYS A 68 -2.63 -12.08 14.46
C LYS A 68 -2.89 -13.58 14.39
N SER A 69 -3.33 -14.16 15.51
CA SER A 69 -3.72 -15.58 15.59
C SER A 69 -2.66 -16.55 15.04
N GLY A 70 -1.39 -16.32 15.37
CA GLY A 70 -0.28 -17.16 14.94
C GLY A 70 0.18 -16.95 13.49
N VAL A 71 -0.42 -16.01 12.78
CA VAL A 71 -0.06 -15.67 11.41
C VAL A 71 0.67 -14.34 11.36
N HIS A 72 1.78 -14.29 10.61
CA HIS A 72 2.50 -13.07 10.33
C HIS A 72 2.02 -12.48 9.00
N TYR A 73 1.31 -11.36 9.07
CA TYR A 73 0.85 -10.62 7.90
C TYR A 73 1.90 -9.60 7.50
N VAL A 74 2.35 -9.68 6.28
CA VAL A 74 3.37 -8.76 5.73
C VAL A 74 2.84 -8.14 4.44
N ILE A 75 2.88 -6.82 4.36
CA ILE A 75 2.57 -6.07 3.14
C ILE A 75 3.86 -5.40 2.67
N THR A 76 4.33 -5.79 1.49
CA THR A 76 5.42 -5.09 0.81
C THR A 76 4.85 -3.85 0.10
N LEU A 77 5.44 -2.70 0.36
CA LEU A 77 4.98 -1.41 -0.16
C LEU A 77 5.89 -0.95 -1.29
N TYR A 78 5.31 -0.62 -2.43
CA TYR A 78 6.03 -0.18 -3.61
C TYR A 78 5.62 1.23 -4.02
N LYS A 79 6.54 1.92 -4.70
CA LYS A 79 6.29 3.16 -5.43
C LYS A 79 6.58 2.94 -6.91
N ALA A 80 5.77 3.52 -7.77
CA ALA A 80 6.00 3.50 -9.21
C ALA A 80 5.50 4.80 -9.86
N ASP A 81 6.24 5.27 -10.85
CA ASP A 81 5.88 6.43 -11.66
C ASP A 81 5.94 6.15 -13.17
N LYS A 82 6.23 4.91 -13.54
CA LYS A 82 6.25 4.43 -14.92
C LYS A 82 5.24 3.32 -15.09
N PHE A 83 4.37 3.47 -16.04
CA PHE A 83 3.31 2.50 -16.33
C PHE A 83 2.80 2.65 -17.75
N THR A 84 2.20 1.59 -18.28
CA THR A 84 1.51 1.53 -19.56
C THR A 84 0.12 0.97 -19.37
N GLY A 85 -0.70 0.97 -20.41
CA GLY A 85 -2.05 0.44 -20.39
C GLY A 85 -3.11 1.52 -20.21
N GLU A 86 -4.35 1.10 -20.10
CA GLU A 86 -5.52 1.95 -19.94
C GLU A 86 -6.15 1.72 -18.57
N LEU A 87 -6.46 2.82 -17.87
CA LEU A 87 -7.10 2.76 -16.57
C LEU A 87 -8.49 2.15 -16.69
N LYS A 88 -8.75 1.10 -15.92
CA LYS A 88 -10.01 0.37 -15.91
C LYS A 88 -10.32 -0.12 -14.52
N SER A 89 -11.50 0.22 -14.01
CA SER A 89 -12.00 -0.32 -12.75
C SER A 89 -12.33 -1.82 -12.89
N SER A 90 -12.26 -2.53 -11.80
CA SER A 90 -12.56 -3.95 -11.70
C SER A 90 -13.66 -4.22 -10.66
N GLU A 91 -13.95 -5.49 -10.40
CA GLU A 91 -14.88 -5.91 -9.33
C GLU A 91 -14.38 -5.53 -7.93
N GLU A 92 -13.06 -5.31 -7.78
CA GLU A 92 -12.45 -4.90 -6.51
C GLU A 92 -12.83 -3.49 -6.08
N GLY A 93 -13.18 -2.63 -7.04
CA GLY A 93 -13.61 -1.28 -6.80
C GLY A 93 -13.27 -0.31 -7.92
N ARG A 94 -13.66 0.94 -7.72
CA ARG A 94 -13.39 2.03 -8.64
C ARG A 94 -11.95 2.53 -8.47
N VAL A 95 -11.25 2.74 -9.59
CA VAL A 95 -9.91 3.34 -9.62
C VAL A 95 -9.94 4.71 -10.30
N TYR A 96 -9.17 5.65 -9.77
CA TYR A 96 -9.12 7.02 -10.28
C TYR A 96 -7.86 7.74 -9.82
N TRP A 97 -7.45 8.76 -10.58
CA TRP A 97 -6.37 9.66 -10.20
C TRP A 97 -6.88 10.75 -9.26
N ILE A 98 -6.11 11.04 -8.21
CA ILE A 98 -6.45 12.03 -7.20
C ILE A 98 -5.17 12.69 -6.66
N PRO A 99 -5.16 13.99 -6.40
CA PRO A 99 -4.03 14.61 -5.70
C PRO A 99 -3.76 13.92 -4.36
N LEU A 100 -2.50 13.68 -4.03
CA LEU A 100 -2.13 12.97 -2.80
C LEU A 100 -2.72 13.61 -1.54
N GLU A 101 -2.71 14.93 -1.45
CA GLU A 101 -3.27 15.64 -0.30
C GLU A 101 -4.80 15.51 -0.21
N GLU A 102 -5.48 15.37 -1.35
CA GLU A 102 -6.92 15.12 -1.38
C GLU A 102 -7.25 13.67 -0.99
N LEU A 103 -6.41 12.71 -1.38
CA LEU A 103 -6.53 11.32 -0.94
C LEU A 103 -6.59 11.22 0.59
N LYS A 104 -5.75 11.98 1.28
CA LYS A 104 -5.67 11.98 2.75
C LYS A 104 -6.96 12.45 3.44
N THR A 105 -7.86 13.11 2.73
CA THR A 105 -9.16 13.56 3.24
C THR A 105 -10.27 12.54 3.07
N LYS A 106 -10.01 11.46 2.33
CA LYS A 106 -10.97 10.38 2.09
C LYS A 106 -11.12 9.50 3.33
N GLU A 107 -12.19 8.71 3.34
CA GLU A 107 -12.33 7.60 4.27
C GLU A 107 -11.33 6.51 3.87
N LEU A 108 -10.18 6.52 4.52
CA LEU A 108 -9.09 5.61 4.21
C LEU A 108 -9.35 4.21 4.74
N ALA A 109 -8.95 3.20 3.99
CA ALA A 109 -8.92 1.83 4.47
C ALA A 109 -7.97 1.69 5.67
N THR A 110 -8.24 0.71 6.53
CA THR A 110 -7.46 0.46 7.74
C THR A 110 -5.97 0.32 7.43
N GLY A 111 -5.14 1.05 8.15
CA GLY A 111 -3.68 1.01 8.02
C GLY A 111 -3.10 1.97 6.98
N MET A 112 -3.92 2.59 6.15
CA MET A 112 -3.44 3.50 5.10
C MET A 112 -2.66 4.70 5.65
N GLU A 113 -2.98 5.19 6.83
CA GLU A 113 -2.22 6.27 7.46
C GLU A 113 -0.75 5.89 7.69
N HIS A 114 -0.48 4.64 8.09
CA HIS A 114 0.89 4.12 8.28
C HIS A 114 1.59 3.87 6.94
N VAL A 115 0.85 3.35 5.97
CA VAL A 115 1.35 3.15 4.61
C VAL A 115 1.82 4.48 4.00
N LEU A 116 1.00 5.53 4.12
CA LEU A 116 1.34 6.86 3.62
C LEU A 116 2.58 7.43 4.33
N ARG A 117 2.70 7.26 5.64
CA ARG A 117 3.89 7.69 6.38
C ARG A 117 5.17 7.05 5.86
N ILE A 118 5.14 5.74 5.58
CA ILE A 118 6.29 5.03 5.02
C ILE A 118 6.59 5.53 3.61
N LEU A 119 5.58 5.57 2.74
CA LEU A 119 5.78 5.88 1.32
C LEU A 119 6.15 7.35 1.05
N GLU A 120 5.75 8.26 1.92
CA GLU A 120 6.12 9.67 1.80
C GLU A 120 7.44 10.01 2.51
N SER A 121 7.96 9.13 3.34
CA SER A 121 9.17 9.36 4.11
C SER A 121 10.39 8.73 3.45
N GLU A 122 11.52 9.44 3.46
CA GLU A 122 12.83 8.88 3.16
C GLU A 122 13.54 8.36 4.41
N LYS A 123 12.91 8.52 5.58
CA LYS A 123 13.48 8.18 6.88
C LYS A 123 12.88 6.94 7.53
N VAL A 124 11.76 6.46 7.01
CA VAL A 124 11.03 5.32 7.57
C VAL A 124 10.74 4.34 6.46
N ASP A 125 11.07 3.09 6.65
CA ASP A 125 10.85 2.02 5.69
C ASP A 125 10.14 0.79 6.28
N GLU A 126 9.80 0.84 7.56
CA GLU A 126 9.08 -0.24 8.22
C GLU A 126 8.10 0.28 9.27
N CYS A 127 6.90 -0.31 9.30
CA CYS A 127 5.95 -0.14 10.37
C CYS A 127 5.52 -1.52 10.88
N TYR A 128 5.78 -1.78 12.15
CA TYR A 128 5.27 -2.95 12.84
C TYR A 128 4.09 -2.57 13.74
N MET A 129 2.94 -3.19 13.49
CA MET A 129 1.75 -3.02 14.31
C MET A 129 1.74 -4.09 15.40
N HIS A 130 1.67 -3.66 16.65
CA HIS A 130 1.54 -4.58 17.77
C HIS A 130 0.26 -4.30 18.56
N LEU A 131 -0.26 -5.33 19.20
CA LEU A 131 -1.49 -5.24 19.98
C LEU A 131 -1.18 -4.70 21.37
N GLU A 132 -1.85 -3.62 21.74
CA GLU A 132 -1.89 -3.09 23.10
C GLU A 132 -3.31 -3.19 23.69
N ALA A 133 -3.51 -2.76 24.95
CA ALA A 133 -4.79 -2.87 25.64
C ALA A 133 -5.97 -2.22 24.87
N ASP A 134 -5.70 -1.13 24.17
CA ASP A 134 -6.69 -0.34 23.42
C ASP A 134 -6.69 -0.61 21.92
N GLY A 135 -5.98 -1.64 21.45
CA GLY A 135 -5.91 -2.02 20.04
C GLY A 135 -4.49 -2.05 19.48
N TYR A 136 -4.38 -2.09 18.16
CA TYR A 136 -3.08 -2.11 17.47
C TYR A 136 -2.43 -0.73 17.47
N VAL A 137 -1.14 -0.69 17.80
CA VAL A 137 -0.28 0.50 17.77
C VAL A 137 0.86 0.27 16.79
N GLY A 138 1.13 1.26 15.94
CA GLY A 138 2.21 1.20 14.96
C GLY A 138 3.51 1.81 15.47
N ASP A 139 4.58 1.04 15.47
CA ASP A 139 5.94 1.51 15.64
C ASP A 139 6.62 1.65 14.28
N LEU A 140 7.23 2.79 14.03
CA LEU A 140 7.92 3.10 12.79
C LEU A 140 9.44 2.95 12.97
N TYR A 141 10.09 2.34 12.00
CA TYR A 141 11.52 2.03 12.04
C TYR A 141 12.23 2.56 10.80
N LYS A 142 13.48 2.97 11.00
CA LYS A 142 14.39 3.36 9.95
C LYS A 142 15.64 2.48 10.02
N GLU A 143 16.18 2.13 8.84
CA GLU A 143 17.48 1.47 8.72
C GLU A 143 17.68 0.29 9.70
N LEU A 144 16.90 -0.73 9.52
CA LEU A 144 17.07 -2.04 10.13
C LEU A 144 16.95 -2.13 11.66
N TYR A 145 17.20 -1.09 12.46
CA TYR A 145 17.19 -1.24 13.93
C TYR A 145 16.93 0.03 14.73
N GLU A 146 16.74 1.15 14.08
CA GLU A 146 16.50 2.41 14.77
C GLU A 146 15.02 2.67 14.92
N LYS A 147 14.50 2.57 16.13
CA LYS A 147 13.09 2.92 16.39
C LYS A 147 12.92 4.43 16.28
N CYS A 148 12.22 4.88 15.24
CA CYS A 148 11.81 6.25 15.12
C CYS A 148 10.44 6.42 15.75
N VAL A 149 10.38 7.05 16.91
CA VAL A 149 9.12 7.53 17.48
C VAL A 149 8.77 8.80 16.71
N LEU A 150 7.95 8.65 15.67
CA LEU A 150 7.37 9.79 14.99
C LEU A 150 6.07 10.15 15.73
N GLY A 151 6.17 11.16 16.53
CA GLY A 151 5.03 11.72 17.25
C GLY A 151 3.95 12.26 16.34
#